data_e71b1671a351fd18a413a892a55f3b61
#
_entry.id   e71b1671a351fd18a413a892a55f3b61
#
_cell.length_a   1.000
_cell.length_b   1.000
_cell.length_c   1.000
_cell.angle_alpha   90.00
_cell.angle_beta   90.00
_cell.angle_gamma   90.00
#
_symmetry.space_group_name_H-M   'P 1'
#
loop_
_entity.id
_entity.type
_entity.pdbx_description
1 polymer ?
#
loop_
_entity_poly.entity_id
_entity_poly.type
_entity_poly.pdbx_seq_one_letter_code
_entity_poly.pdbx_strand_id
1 'polypeptide(L)'
;MKKKIAVLGECMLEIQKTQSGLRQGFGGDTLNTAVYLARLARAANVDLSVSYFTALGKDHLSDDMIKSWQQEGVDTTYVARYADKLPGLYLIENREDGERDFHYWRQDAAARYWIAREENDHLYTILSDYDLIYLSGITLAIQDNASLIKLLNLIKKLKESGCVVVFDSNYRERLWPTPAQAQECYEQILALTDIALLTLDDEQKLYQEKTQNDTLTRLQAFGLAQLVLKSGSDGCMVVTKGKEQWVPTTAIHDVVDTTAAGDSFNAAYIYKWLSSQDAIQAALAGHTLAGQVIRHYGAIIAQDAMPTL
;
A
#
# COMPACT_ATOMS: atom_id res chain seq x y z
N MET A 1 7.37 -3.08 -24.19
CA MET A 1 6.22 -3.89 -23.73
C MET A 1 5.55 -3.14 -22.60
N LYS A 2 4.23 -3.14 -22.56
CA LYS A 2 3.44 -2.51 -21.50
C LYS A 2 3.74 -3.19 -20.16
N LYS A 3 4.14 -2.41 -19.16
CA LYS A 3 4.32 -2.92 -17.80
C LYS A 3 2.97 -3.02 -17.10
N LYS A 4 2.77 -4.08 -16.33
CA LYS A 4 1.53 -4.34 -15.60
C LYS A 4 1.83 -4.49 -14.10
N ILE A 5 1.14 -3.70 -13.28
CA ILE A 5 1.21 -3.76 -11.82
C ILE A 5 -0.12 -4.23 -11.27
N ALA A 6 -0.10 -5.29 -10.46
CA ALA A 6 -1.22 -5.72 -9.65
C ALA A 6 -1.08 -5.16 -8.23
N VAL A 7 -2.07 -4.41 -7.77
CA VAL A 7 -2.13 -3.88 -6.41
C VAL A 7 -3.24 -4.62 -5.65
N LEU A 8 -2.87 -5.29 -4.55
CA LEU A 8 -3.75 -6.16 -3.78
C LEU A 8 -4.08 -5.51 -2.43
N GLY A 9 -5.36 -5.34 -2.10
CA GLY A 9 -5.69 -4.82 -0.78
C GLY A 9 -7.14 -4.46 -0.56
N GLU A 10 -7.39 -3.60 0.43
CA GLU A 10 -8.72 -3.11 0.78
C GLU A 10 -8.81 -1.60 0.61
N CYS A 11 -9.90 -1.15 0.02
CA CYS A 11 -10.35 0.23 0.10
C CYS A 11 -11.69 0.29 0.81
N MET A 12 -11.83 1.26 1.71
CA MET A 12 -13.02 1.47 2.52
C MET A 12 -13.70 2.77 2.15
N LEU A 13 -14.99 2.85 2.44
CA LEU A 13 -15.71 4.09 2.45
C LEU A 13 -15.21 4.95 3.64
N GLU A 14 -14.85 6.20 3.36
CA GLU A 14 -14.50 7.20 4.36
C GLU A 14 -15.67 8.12 4.63
N ILE A 15 -16.03 8.29 5.88
CA ILE A 15 -16.97 9.32 6.32
C ILE A 15 -16.22 10.26 7.24
N GLN A 16 -16.25 11.55 6.94
CA GLN A 16 -15.66 12.59 7.77
C GLN A 16 -16.74 13.54 8.26
N LYS A 17 -16.78 13.76 9.59
CA LYS A 17 -17.64 14.79 10.19
C LYS A 17 -17.00 16.15 9.98
N THR A 18 -17.73 17.06 9.35
CA THR A 18 -17.32 18.45 9.12
C THR A 18 -18.32 19.41 9.76
N GLN A 19 -18.01 20.70 9.80
CA GLN A 19 -18.94 21.71 10.31
C GLN A 19 -20.24 21.82 9.46
N SER A 20 -20.16 21.49 8.18
CA SER A 20 -21.29 21.53 7.23
C SER A 20 -22.06 20.22 7.10
N GLY A 21 -21.68 19.15 7.81
CA GLY A 21 -22.30 17.84 7.74
C GLY A 21 -21.29 16.69 7.57
N LEU A 22 -21.71 15.63 6.90
CA LEU A 22 -20.85 14.48 6.61
C LEU A 22 -20.25 14.63 5.21
N ARG A 23 -18.93 14.48 5.11
CA ARG A 23 -18.22 14.35 3.84
C ARG A 23 -17.94 12.86 3.59
N GLN A 24 -18.21 12.41 2.39
CA GLN A 24 -17.90 11.06 1.93
C GLN A 24 -16.63 11.09 1.07
N GLY A 25 -15.79 10.06 1.25
CA GLY A 25 -14.60 9.79 0.47
C GLY A 25 -14.29 8.29 0.44
N PHE A 26 -13.10 7.96 0.00
CA PHE A 26 -12.57 6.59 0.03
C PHE A 26 -11.15 6.62 0.55
N GLY A 27 -10.76 5.59 1.30
CA GLY A 27 -9.40 5.47 1.82
C GLY A 27 -8.96 4.02 1.90
N GLY A 28 -7.70 3.80 1.57
CA GLY A 28 -7.04 2.52 1.64
C GLY A 28 -5.59 2.69 1.18
N ASP A 29 -4.65 2.20 1.97
CA ASP A 29 -3.22 2.33 1.71
C ASP A 29 -2.81 1.85 0.31
N THR A 30 -3.25 0.66 -0.06
CA THR A 30 -2.97 0.07 -1.37
C THR A 30 -3.68 0.80 -2.50
N LEU A 31 -4.92 1.29 -2.29
CA LEU A 31 -5.58 2.12 -3.29
C LEU A 31 -4.86 3.47 -3.48
N ASN A 32 -4.42 4.11 -2.40
CA ASN A 32 -3.66 5.35 -2.48
C ASN A 32 -2.41 5.16 -3.35
N THR A 33 -1.66 4.08 -3.12
CA THR A 33 -0.50 3.71 -3.94
C THR A 33 -0.90 3.47 -5.40
N ALA A 34 -2.01 2.75 -5.67
CA ALA A 34 -2.49 2.48 -7.03
C ALA A 34 -2.86 3.78 -7.78
N VAL A 35 -3.56 4.70 -7.12
CA VAL A 35 -3.96 5.98 -7.70
C VAL A 35 -2.74 6.83 -8.07
N TYR A 36 -1.78 6.97 -7.15
CA TYR A 36 -0.56 7.73 -7.44
C TYR A 36 0.26 7.10 -8.56
N LEU A 37 0.41 5.77 -8.60
CA LEU A 37 1.06 5.05 -9.70
C LEU A 37 0.37 5.33 -11.05
N ALA A 38 -0.96 5.23 -11.11
CA ALA A 38 -1.73 5.47 -12.32
C ALA A 38 -1.60 6.92 -12.80
N ARG A 39 -1.63 7.90 -11.87
CA ARG A 39 -1.44 9.31 -12.18
C ARG A 39 -0.04 9.62 -12.72
N LEU A 40 1.01 9.07 -12.12
CA LEU A 40 2.39 9.22 -12.56
C LEU A 40 2.59 8.63 -13.97
N ALA A 41 2.07 7.42 -14.20
CA ALA A 41 2.14 6.79 -15.52
C ALA A 41 1.46 7.63 -16.62
N ARG A 42 0.25 8.15 -16.32
CA ARG A 42 -0.51 9.00 -17.23
C ARG A 42 0.19 10.34 -17.51
N ALA A 43 0.71 11.01 -16.48
CA ALA A 43 1.40 12.29 -16.62
C ALA A 43 2.65 12.19 -17.49
N ALA A 44 3.40 11.11 -17.38
CA ALA A 44 4.60 10.87 -18.18
C ALA A 44 4.34 10.14 -19.50
N ASN A 45 3.09 9.82 -19.83
CA ASN A 45 2.69 9.04 -21.02
C ASN A 45 3.47 7.72 -21.14
N VAL A 46 3.65 7.03 -20.01
CA VAL A 46 4.35 5.74 -19.93
C VAL A 46 3.33 4.62 -20.11
N ASP A 47 3.69 3.59 -20.88
CA ASP A 47 2.85 2.41 -21.11
C ASP A 47 2.90 1.47 -19.87
N LEU A 48 2.22 1.91 -18.81
CA LEU A 48 2.07 1.23 -17.53
C LEU A 48 0.58 1.08 -17.19
N SER A 49 0.13 -0.11 -16.86
CA SER A 49 -1.22 -0.32 -16.32
C SER A 49 -1.15 -0.72 -14.85
N VAL A 50 -2.06 -0.16 -14.06
CA VAL A 50 -2.22 -0.44 -12.64
C VAL A 50 -3.60 -1.02 -12.42
N SER A 51 -3.69 -2.31 -12.07
CA SER A 51 -4.95 -3.00 -11.79
C SER A 51 -5.11 -3.22 -10.30
N TYR A 52 -6.31 -2.94 -9.77
CA TYR A 52 -6.60 -3.09 -8.36
C TYR A 52 -7.38 -4.39 -8.11
N PHE A 53 -6.84 -5.24 -7.24
CA PHE A 53 -7.39 -6.55 -6.88
C PHE A 53 -7.97 -6.48 -5.47
N THR A 54 -9.29 -6.58 -5.39
CA THR A 54 -10.07 -6.48 -4.14
C THR A 54 -11.46 -7.03 -4.36
N ALA A 55 -12.33 -6.90 -3.36
CA ALA A 55 -13.74 -7.13 -3.52
C ALA A 55 -14.58 -5.99 -2.93
N LEU A 56 -15.72 -5.72 -3.57
CA LEU A 56 -16.72 -4.76 -3.16
C LEU A 56 -18.13 -5.39 -3.18
N GLY A 57 -19.11 -4.66 -2.69
CA GLY A 57 -20.52 -5.01 -2.81
C GLY A 57 -21.10 -4.77 -4.21
N LYS A 58 -22.38 -5.06 -4.38
CA LYS A 58 -23.19 -4.69 -5.58
C LYS A 58 -24.11 -3.50 -5.31
N ASP A 59 -23.77 -2.71 -4.31
CA ASP A 59 -24.47 -1.51 -3.88
C ASP A 59 -23.97 -0.26 -4.62
N HIS A 60 -24.72 0.84 -4.52
CA HIS A 60 -24.40 2.10 -5.20
C HIS A 60 -23.07 2.72 -4.71
N LEU A 61 -22.73 2.59 -3.41
CA LEU A 61 -21.47 3.12 -2.88
C LEU A 61 -20.27 2.40 -3.49
N SER A 62 -20.37 1.07 -3.63
CA SER A 62 -19.39 0.25 -4.34
C SER A 62 -19.24 0.64 -5.81
N ASP A 63 -20.36 0.99 -6.48
CA ASP A 63 -20.33 1.48 -7.87
C ASP A 63 -19.64 2.84 -7.99
N ASP A 64 -19.88 3.73 -7.04
CA ASP A 64 -19.24 5.06 -7.01
C ASP A 64 -17.73 4.96 -6.72
N MET A 65 -17.33 4.04 -5.85
CA MET A 65 -15.90 3.74 -5.61
C MET A 65 -15.23 3.29 -6.91
N ILE A 66 -15.79 2.32 -7.63
CA ILE A 66 -15.24 1.84 -8.91
C ILE A 66 -15.14 2.97 -9.94
N LYS A 67 -16.19 3.77 -10.12
CA LYS A 67 -16.16 4.91 -11.04
C LYS A 67 -15.05 5.89 -10.70
N SER A 68 -14.88 6.22 -9.42
CA SER A 68 -13.83 7.11 -8.96
C SER A 68 -12.44 6.56 -9.26
N TRP A 69 -12.19 5.28 -8.99
CA TRP A 69 -10.89 4.64 -9.27
C TRP A 69 -10.58 4.61 -10.78
N GLN A 70 -11.59 4.35 -11.61
CA GLN A 70 -11.47 4.40 -13.08
C GLN A 70 -11.13 5.82 -13.58
N GLN A 71 -11.71 6.87 -12.98
CA GLN A 71 -11.38 8.27 -13.31
C GLN A 71 -9.92 8.59 -12.97
N GLU A 72 -9.38 7.98 -11.92
CA GLU A 72 -7.96 8.08 -11.57
C GLU A 72 -7.03 7.27 -12.48
N GLY A 73 -7.58 6.44 -13.36
CA GLY A 73 -6.82 5.61 -14.30
C GLY A 73 -6.45 4.23 -13.75
N VAL A 74 -7.05 3.83 -12.63
CA VAL A 74 -6.87 2.48 -12.07
C VAL A 74 -7.80 1.50 -12.81
N ASP A 75 -7.23 0.40 -13.26
CA ASP A 75 -8.00 -0.68 -13.88
C ASP A 75 -8.72 -1.50 -12.79
N THR A 76 -10.04 -1.59 -12.91
CA THR A 76 -10.93 -2.25 -11.94
C THR A 76 -11.52 -3.55 -12.48
N THR A 77 -10.99 -4.08 -13.57
CA THR A 77 -11.51 -5.31 -14.24
C THR A 77 -11.59 -6.49 -13.28
N TYR A 78 -10.65 -6.57 -12.32
CA TYR A 78 -10.53 -7.68 -11.38
C TYR A 78 -11.04 -7.36 -9.97
N VAL A 79 -11.86 -6.31 -9.83
CA VAL A 79 -12.59 -6.04 -8.59
C VAL A 79 -13.77 -6.99 -8.49
N ALA A 80 -13.71 -7.96 -7.58
CA ALA A 80 -14.81 -8.90 -7.36
C ALA A 80 -16.04 -8.20 -6.77
N ARG A 81 -17.24 -8.67 -7.13
CA ARG A 81 -18.51 -8.04 -6.72
C ARG A 81 -19.41 -9.05 -6.02
N TYR A 82 -19.64 -8.88 -4.73
CA TYR A 82 -20.44 -9.79 -3.90
C TYR A 82 -21.78 -9.15 -3.53
N ALA A 83 -22.89 -9.87 -3.79
CA ALA A 83 -24.23 -9.37 -3.49
C ALA A 83 -24.57 -9.39 -1.98
N ASP A 84 -23.86 -10.18 -1.22
CA ASP A 84 -24.04 -10.40 0.23
C ASP A 84 -23.02 -9.67 1.10
N LYS A 85 -22.20 -8.80 0.51
CA LYS A 85 -21.16 -8.03 1.22
C LYS A 85 -21.15 -6.57 0.80
N LEU A 86 -20.64 -5.73 1.68
CA LEU A 86 -20.45 -4.28 1.48
C LEU A 86 -18.97 -3.93 1.60
N PRO A 87 -18.52 -2.75 1.14
CA PRO A 87 -17.20 -2.25 1.45
C PRO A 87 -17.06 -2.01 2.96
N GLY A 88 -15.83 -2.07 3.46
CA GLY A 88 -15.53 -1.56 4.79
C GLY A 88 -15.83 -0.07 4.88
N LEU A 89 -16.07 0.42 6.09
CA LEU A 89 -16.32 1.83 6.37
C LEU A 89 -15.46 2.30 7.55
N TYR A 90 -14.96 3.51 7.50
CA TYR A 90 -14.46 4.21 8.66
C TYR A 90 -14.98 5.65 8.76
N LEU A 91 -15.14 6.09 10.01
CA LEU A 91 -15.52 7.46 10.34
C LEU A 91 -14.33 8.19 10.94
N ILE A 92 -14.06 9.40 10.45
CA ILE A 92 -13.09 10.32 11.02
C ILE A 92 -13.82 11.38 11.85
N GLU A 93 -13.50 11.45 13.12
CA GLU A 93 -13.92 12.53 14.01
C GLU A 93 -12.71 13.38 14.38
N ASN A 94 -12.79 14.67 14.10
CA ASN A 94 -11.77 15.62 14.54
C ASN A 94 -12.09 16.02 15.99
N ARG A 95 -11.12 15.86 16.88
CA ARG A 95 -11.22 16.29 18.28
C ARG A 95 -10.93 17.79 18.41
N GLU A 96 -11.32 18.38 19.53
CA GLU A 96 -11.09 19.80 19.83
C GLU A 96 -9.59 20.16 19.93
N ASP A 97 -8.74 19.18 20.30
CA ASP A 97 -7.28 19.31 20.35
C ASP A 97 -6.58 19.19 18.98
N GLY A 98 -7.35 18.97 17.89
CA GLY A 98 -6.84 18.81 16.52
C GLY A 98 -6.47 17.37 16.16
N GLU A 99 -6.50 16.44 17.12
CA GLU A 99 -6.29 15.01 16.88
C GLU A 99 -7.49 14.40 16.16
N ARG A 100 -7.30 13.22 15.58
CA ARG A 100 -8.34 12.49 14.85
C ARG A 100 -8.61 11.16 15.49
N ASP A 101 -9.88 10.86 15.72
CA ASP A 101 -10.34 9.52 16.08
C ASP A 101 -10.88 8.79 14.86
N PHE A 102 -10.54 7.51 14.76
CA PHE A 102 -10.97 6.65 13.64
C PHE A 102 -11.82 5.51 14.20
N HIS A 103 -13.04 5.40 13.70
CA HIS A 103 -13.98 4.33 14.02
C HIS A 103 -14.17 3.45 12.80
N TYR A 104 -14.02 2.12 12.94
CA TYR A 104 -14.00 1.18 11.84
C TYR A 104 -15.15 0.18 11.88
N TRP A 105 -15.81 0.00 10.75
CA TRP A 105 -16.77 -1.09 10.48
C TRP A 105 -16.25 -1.89 9.28
N ARG A 106 -15.36 -2.85 9.51
CA ARG A 106 -14.70 -3.61 8.45
C ARG A 106 -14.61 -5.12 8.69
N GLN A 107 -15.19 -5.65 9.81
CA GLN A 107 -15.09 -7.07 10.15
C GLN A 107 -15.77 -7.96 9.11
N ASP A 108 -16.79 -7.45 8.40
CA ASP A 108 -17.51 -8.16 7.34
C ASP A 108 -17.34 -7.51 5.96
N ALA A 109 -16.28 -6.72 5.76
CA ALA A 109 -16.00 -6.07 4.49
C ALA A 109 -15.75 -7.08 3.37
N ALA A 110 -16.24 -6.80 2.17
CA ALA A 110 -16.11 -7.65 0.98
C ALA A 110 -14.66 -8.08 0.71
N ALA A 111 -13.71 -7.16 0.87
CA ALA A 111 -12.28 -7.39 0.65
C ALA A 111 -11.70 -8.54 1.50
N ARG A 112 -12.25 -8.82 2.69
CA ARG A 112 -11.83 -9.94 3.53
C ARG A 112 -12.11 -11.31 2.94
N TYR A 113 -13.09 -11.37 2.03
CA TYR A 113 -13.57 -12.62 1.42
C TYR A 113 -13.02 -12.86 0.01
N TRP A 114 -12.28 -11.90 -0.53
CA TRP A 114 -11.79 -11.96 -1.90
C TRP A 114 -10.92 -13.21 -2.13
N ILE A 115 -9.89 -13.43 -1.32
CA ILE A 115 -9.01 -14.61 -1.45
C ILE A 115 -9.77 -15.92 -1.20
N ALA A 116 -10.69 -15.95 -0.22
CA ALA A 116 -11.46 -17.15 0.10
C ALA A 116 -12.36 -17.60 -1.03
N ARG A 117 -13.00 -16.63 -1.73
CA ARG A 117 -14.04 -16.89 -2.75
C ARG A 117 -13.50 -17.11 -4.16
N GLU A 118 -12.27 -16.67 -4.45
CA GLU A 118 -11.66 -16.87 -5.76
C GLU A 118 -10.96 -18.22 -5.84
N GLU A 119 -10.93 -18.84 -7.02
CA GLU A 119 -10.17 -20.07 -7.25
C GLU A 119 -8.68 -19.76 -7.43
N ASN A 120 -7.80 -20.56 -6.79
CA ASN A 120 -6.35 -20.35 -6.83
C ASN A 120 -5.76 -20.37 -8.24
N ASP A 121 -6.17 -21.34 -9.06
CA ASP A 121 -5.63 -21.49 -10.41
C ASP A 121 -6.10 -20.34 -11.32
N HIS A 122 -7.30 -19.82 -11.08
CA HIS A 122 -7.80 -18.63 -11.78
C HIS A 122 -7.03 -17.37 -11.40
N LEU A 123 -6.83 -17.13 -10.09
CA LEU A 123 -6.02 -15.99 -9.62
C LEU A 123 -4.57 -16.07 -10.13
N TYR A 124 -3.97 -17.26 -10.07
CA TYR A 124 -2.63 -17.46 -10.59
C TYR A 124 -2.55 -17.16 -12.09
N THR A 125 -3.50 -17.69 -12.89
CA THR A 125 -3.54 -17.46 -14.35
C THR A 125 -3.60 -15.97 -14.69
N ILE A 126 -4.41 -15.19 -13.95
CA ILE A 126 -4.51 -13.75 -14.17
C ILE A 126 -3.25 -13.03 -13.71
N LEU A 127 -2.81 -13.29 -12.47
CA LEU A 127 -1.72 -12.54 -11.85
C LEU A 127 -0.34 -12.88 -12.44
N SER A 128 -0.16 -14.05 -13.03
CA SER A 128 1.08 -14.44 -13.71
C SER A 128 1.39 -13.60 -14.97
N ASP A 129 0.40 -12.82 -15.45
CA ASP A 129 0.57 -11.88 -16.58
C ASP A 129 1.04 -10.47 -16.11
N TYR A 130 1.29 -10.31 -14.81
CA TYR A 130 1.76 -9.06 -14.22
C TYR A 130 3.26 -9.09 -13.94
N ASP A 131 3.93 -7.96 -14.21
CA ASP A 131 5.37 -7.80 -13.94
C ASP A 131 5.65 -7.61 -12.45
N LEU A 132 4.70 -7.02 -11.71
CA LEU A 132 4.88 -6.66 -10.31
C LEU A 132 3.56 -6.78 -9.54
N ILE A 133 3.67 -7.31 -8.31
CA ILE A 133 2.59 -7.33 -7.32
C ILE A 133 2.98 -6.45 -6.15
N TYR A 134 2.07 -5.55 -5.75
CA TYR A 134 2.19 -4.74 -4.54
C TYR A 134 1.09 -5.09 -3.54
N LEU A 135 1.49 -5.29 -2.28
CA LEU A 135 0.58 -5.50 -1.16
C LEU A 135 1.17 -4.93 0.13
N SER A 136 0.32 -4.78 1.15
CA SER A 136 0.74 -4.28 2.46
C SER A 136 0.42 -5.25 3.60
N GLY A 137 0.94 -4.95 4.78
CA GLY A 137 0.60 -5.66 6.01
C GLY A 137 -0.90 -5.64 6.32
N ILE A 138 -1.64 -4.59 5.91
CA ILE A 138 -3.10 -4.55 6.03
C ILE A 138 -3.75 -5.61 5.14
N THR A 139 -3.25 -5.80 3.91
CA THR A 139 -3.74 -6.84 2.99
C THR A 139 -3.69 -8.23 3.62
N LEU A 140 -2.61 -8.51 4.37
CA LEU A 140 -2.43 -9.78 5.09
C LEU A 140 -3.34 -9.86 6.32
N ALA A 141 -3.38 -8.80 7.11
CA ALA A 141 -4.08 -8.74 8.40
C ALA A 141 -5.61 -8.90 8.30
N ILE A 142 -6.19 -8.55 7.17
CA ILE A 142 -7.64 -8.69 6.96
C ILE A 142 -8.06 -10.12 6.55
N GLN A 143 -7.12 -11.00 6.21
CA GLN A 143 -7.43 -12.37 5.82
C GLN A 143 -7.68 -13.26 7.05
N ASP A 144 -8.54 -14.27 6.91
CA ASP A 144 -8.55 -15.39 7.84
C ASP A 144 -7.32 -16.30 7.59
N ASN A 145 -7.05 -17.22 8.51
CA ASN A 145 -5.87 -18.08 8.44
C ASN A 145 -5.82 -18.90 7.13
N ALA A 146 -6.94 -19.43 6.66
CA ALA A 146 -6.98 -20.23 5.45
C ALA A 146 -6.70 -19.38 4.20
N SER A 147 -7.29 -18.20 4.12
CA SER A 147 -7.07 -17.23 3.06
C SER A 147 -5.65 -16.67 3.08
N LEU A 148 -5.07 -16.46 4.26
CA LEU A 148 -3.69 -16.00 4.41
C LEU A 148 -2.70 -17.04 3.84
N ILE A 149 -2.85 -18.31 4.22
CA ILE A 149 -2.04 -19.41 3.68
C ILE A 149 -2.18 -19.49 2.15
N LYS A 150 -3.41 -19.37 1.66
CA LYS A 150 -3.74 -19.36 0.24
C LYS A 150 -3.04 -18.22 -0.50
N LEU A 151 -3.08 -16.99 0.05
CA LEU A 151 -2.44 -15.80 -0.51
C LEU A 151 -0.91 -15.95 -0.54
N LEU A 152 -0.30 -16.39 0.55
CA LEU A 152 1.16 -16.58 0.62
C LEU A 152 1.64 -17.64 -0.39
N ASN A 153 0.89 -18.74 -0.55
CA ASN A 153 1.19 -19.76 -1.56
C ASN A 153 1.05 -19.22 -2.99
N LEU A 154 0.04 -18.37 -3.25
CA LEU A 154 -0.13 -17.70 -4.53
C LEU A 154 1.05 -16.77 -4.83
N ILE A 155 1.44 -15.91 -3.88
CA ILE A 155 2.59 -15.00 -4.02
C ILE A 155 3.88 -15.79 -4.28
N LYS A 156 4.10 -16.91 -3.58
CA LYS A 156 5.24 -17.77 -3.81
C LYS A 156 5.29 -18.27 -5.26
N LYS A 157 4.19 -18.81 -5.78
CA LYS A 157 4.11 -19.29 -7.19
C LYS A 157 4.37 -18.15 -8.19
N LEU A 158 3.84 -16.95 -7.93
CA LEU A 158 4.01 -15.78 -8.78
C LEU A 158 5.47 -15.29 -8.78
N LYS A 159 6.13 -15.28 -7.63
CA LYS A 159 7.57 -15.00 -7.53
C LYS A 159 8.40 -16.03 -8.33
N GLU A 160 8.09 -17.30 -8.19
CA GLU A 160 8.76 -18.38 -8.94
C GLU A 160 8.56 -18.25 -10.47
N SER A 161 7.48 -17.63 -10.93
CA SER A 161 7.23 -17.31 -12.34
C SER A 161 7.89 -16.00 -12.81
N GLY A 162 8.60 -15.30 -11.94
CA GLY A 162 9.35 -14.06 -12.26
C GLY A 162 8.61 -12.75 -11.99
N CYS A 163 7.44 -12.80 -11.35
CA CYS A 163 6.76 -11.60 -10.91
C CYS A 163 7.50 -10.96 -9.72
N VAL A 164 7.75 -9.65 -9.77
CA VAL A 164 8.39 -8.90 -8.67
C VAL A 164 7.39 -8.69 -7.54
N VAL A 165 7.76 -9.07 -6.32
CA VAL A 165 6.93 -8.89 -5.12
C VAL A 165 7.40 -7.67 -4.34
N VAL A 166 6.51 -6.69 -4.18
CA VAL A 166 6.74 -5.47 -3.40
C VAL A 166 5.83 -5.46 -2.18
N PHE A 167 6.42 -5.30 -1.00
CA PHE A 167 5.70 -5.33 0.27
C PHE A 167 5.95 -4.06 1.08
N ASP A 168 4.85 -3.49 1.62
CA ASP A 168 4.86 -2.39 2.61
C ASP A 168 4.42 -2.91 3.98
N SER A 169 5.21 -2.65 5.02
CA SER A 169 4.87 -3.11 6.38
C SER A 169 3.49 -2.64 6.85
N ASN A 170 3.25 -1.37 6.76
CA ASN A 170 1.99 -0.72 7.16
C ASN A 170 1.29 -1.43 8.34
N TYR A 171 2.05 -1.67 9.43
CA TYR A 171 1.61 -2.45 10.57
C TYR A 171 0.49 -1.75 11.33
N ARG A 172 -0.61 -2.46 11.52
CA ARG A 172 -1.77 -2.00 12.30
C ARG A 172 -2.08 -3.02 13.39
N GLU A 173 -1.54 -2.78 14.59
CA GLU A 173 -1.67 -3.67 15.75
C GLU A 173 -3.12 -4.17 15.96
N ARG A 174 -4.11 -3.26 15.84
CA ARG A 174 -5.54 -3.57 16.04
C ARG A 174 -6.12 -4.60 15.07
N LEU A 175 -5.43 -4.90 13.97
CA LEU A 175 -5.88 -5.89 12.98
C LEU A 175 -5.35 -7.30 13.27
N TRP A 176 -4.42 -7.44 14.17
CA TRP A 176 -3.80 -8.71 14.51
C TRP A 176 -4.28 -9.22 15.87
N PRO A 177 -4.58 -10.52 16.01
CA PRO A 177 -4.95 -11.10 17.31
C PRO A 177 -3.84 -10.98 18.34
N THR A 178 -2.58 -11.14 17.92
CA THR A 178 -1.39 -10.97 18.75
C THR A 178 -0.21 -10.45 17.93
N PRO A 179 0.76 -9.75 18.55
CA PRO A 179 1.99 -9.37 17.87
C PRO A 179 2.77 -10.56 17.30
N ALA A 180 2.79 -11.70 18.01
CA ALA A 180 3.48 -12.90 17.55
C ALA A 180 2.92 -13.44 16.22
N GLN A 181 1.61 -13.43 16.03
CA GLN A 181 0.99 -13.82 14.76
C GLN A 181 1.32 -12.83 13.62
N ALA A 182 1.39 -11.54 13.94
CA ALA A 182 1.84 -10.54 12.98
C ALA A 182 3.31 -10.79 12.58
N GLN A 183 4.19 -11.01 13.54
CA GLN A 183 5.62 -11.32 13.33
C GLN A 183 5.78 -12.55 12.43
N GLU A 184 5.13 -13.66 12.76
CA GLU A 184 5.17 -14.89 11.95
C GLU A 184 4.73 -14.66 10.50
N CYS A 185 3.65 -13.88 10.30
CA CYS A 185 3.16 -13.56 8.97
C CYS A 185 4.13 -12.65 8.20
N TYR A 186 4.71 -11.65 8.87
CA TYR A 186 5.68 -10.73 8.27
C TYR A 186 6.98 -11.45 7.88
N GLU A 187 7.45 -12.39 8.70
CA GLU A 187 8.60 -13.23 8.34
C GLU A 187 8.33 -14.05 7.09
N GLN A 188 7.13 -14.64 6.98
CA GLN A 188 6.75 -15.42 5.79
C GLN A 188 6.68 -14.56 4.52
N ILE A 189 6.08 -13.37 4.57
CA ILE A 189 5.99 -12.50 3.39
C ILE A 189 7.35 -11.87 3.04
N LEU A 190 8.17 -11.48 4.01
CA LEU A 190 9.50 -10.92 3.77
C LEU A 190 10.41 -11.93 3.05
N ALA A 191 10.31 -13.23 3.36
CA ALA A 191 11.02 -14.28 2.64
C ALA A 191 10.58 -14.40 1.15
N LEU A 192 9.40 -13.92 0.81
CA LEU A 192 8.86 -13.91 -0.55
C LEU A 192 9.06 -12.55 -1.26
N THR A 193 9.48 -11.52 -0.55
CA THR A 193 9.57 -10.15 -1.05
C THR A 193 10.85 -9.91 -1.84
N ASP A 194 10.78 -9.15 -2.91
CA ASP A 194 11.93 -8.66 -3.68
C ASP A 194 12.28 -7.24 -3.29
N ILE A 195 11.27 -6.38 -3.10
CA ILE A 195 11.42 -4.98 -2.69
C ILE A 195 10.58 -4.74 -1.43
N ALA A 196 11.22 -4.50 -0.31
CA ALA A 196 10.58 -4.17 0.94
C ALA A 196 10.59 -2.65 1.15
N LEU A 197 9.39 -2.03 1.26
CA LEU A 197 9.20 -0.58 1.48
C LEU A 197 8.65 -0.37 2.89
N LEU A 198 9.48 -0.60 3.90
CA LEU A 198 9.08 -0.67 5.30
C LEU A 198 9.17 0.69 6.00
N THR A 199 8.44 0.85 7.10
CA THR A 199 8.49 2.04 7.96
C THR A 199 9.14 1.68 9.29
N LEU A 200 10.16 2.44 9.69
CA LEU A 200 10.94 2.16 10.90
C LEU A 200 10.06 2.06 12.15
N ASP A 201 9.14 3.00 12.34
CA ASP A 201 8.24 3.02 13.50
C ASP A 201 7.33 1.80 13.56
N ASP A 202 6.82 1.33 12.39
CA ASP A 202 6.00 0.14 12.29
C ASP A 202 6.80 -1.12 12.68
N GLU A 203 8.03 -1.25 12.18
CA GLU A 203 8.91 -2.37 12.48
C GLU A 203 9.31 -2.38 13.97
N GLN A 204 9.76 -1.24 14.49
CA GLN A 204 10.09 -1.10 15.90
C GLN A 204 8.91 -1.40 16.82
N LYS A 205 7.71 -0.97 16.44
CA LYS A 205 6.50 -1.26 17.20
C LYS A 205 6.17 -2.75 17.18
N LEU A 206 6.28 -3.41 16.04
CA LEU A 206 5.96 -4.84 15.91
C LEU A 206 6.98 -5.72 16.65
N TYR A 207 8.27 -5.42 16.52
CA TYR A 207 9.34 -6.26 17.07
C TYR A 207 9.91 -5.77 18.40
N GLN A 208 9.40 -4.63 18.93
CA GLN A 208 9.87 -3.98 20.17
C GLN A 208 11.36 -3.63 20.12
N GLU A 209 11.88 -3.32 18.93
CA GLU A 209 13.26 -2.90 18.70
C GLU A 209 13.44 -1.44 19.11
N LYS A 210 14.61 -1.11 19.62
CA LYS A 210 14.88 0.23 20.17
C LYS A 210 15.69 1.12 19.23
N THR A 211 16.45 0.51 18.31
CA THR A 211 17.30 1.26 17.41
C THR A 211 17.06 0.85 15.96
N GLN A 212 17.32 1.77 15.05
CA GLN A 212 17.31 1.48 13.61
C GLN A 212 18.29 0.36 13.25
N ASN A 213 19.42 0.25 13.95
CA ASN A 213 20.41 -0.78 13.69
C ASN A 213 19.90 -2.18 14.05
N ASP A 214 19.12 -2.32 15.13
CA ASP A 214 18.50 -3.60 15.50
C ASP A 214 17.55 -4.04 14.39
N THR A 215 16.71 -3.12 13.91
CA THR A 215 15.76 -3.34 12.81
C THR A 215 16.48 -3.74 11.52
N LEU A 216 17.53 -3.01 11.13
CA LEU A 216 18.31 -3.32 9.93
C LEU A 216 18.96 -4.70 10.02
N THR A 217 19.55 -5.03 11.18
CA THR A 217 20.20 -6.34 11.41
C THR A 217 19.22 -7.49 11.22
N ARG A 218 18.01 -7.39 11.78
CA ARG A 218 16.96 -8.39 11.59
C ARG A 218 16.52 -8.48 10.13
N LEU A 219 16.26 -7.35 9.48
CA LEU A 219 15.75 -7.31 8.10
C LEU A 219 16.78 -7.84 7.08
N GLN A 220 18.06 -7.60 7.30
CA GLN A 220 19.13 -8.11 6.43
C GLN A 220 19.21 -9.65 6.41
N ALA A 221 18.76 -10.32 7.50
CA ALA A 221 18.73 -11.77 7.55
C ALA A 221 17.78 -12.41 6.53
N PHE A 222 16.80 -11.66 5.98
CA PHE A 222 15.87 -12.15 4.94
C PHE A 222 16.48 -12.15 3.53
N GLY A 223 17.66 -11.56 3.32
CA GLY A 223 18.33 -11.55 2.02
C GLY A 223 17.56 -10.80 0.92
N LEU A 224 16.81 -9.76 1.31
CA LEU A 224 16.01 -8.93 0.41
C LEU A 224 16.88 -8.33 -0.71
N ALA A 225 16.39 -8.40 -1.96
CA ALA A 225 17.10 -7.78 -3.09
C ALA A 225 17.18 -6.26 -2.93
N GLN A 226 16.11 -5.65 -2.41
CA GLN A 226 16.04 -4.24 -2.04
C GLN A 226 15.24 -4.07 -0.73
N LEU A 227 15.79 -3.26 0.18
CA LEU A 227 15.12 -2.82 1.40
C LEU A 227 15.16 -1.29 1.43
N VAL A 228 14.02 -0.69 1.66
CA VAL A 228 13.87 0.74 1.96
C VAL A 228 13.22 0.85 3.33
N LEU A 229 13.94 1.37 4.30
CA LEU A 229 13.45 1.60 5.65
C LEU A 229 13.20 3.10 5.82
N LYS A 230 11.93 3.49 5.73
CA LYS A 230 11.46 4.88 5.81
C LYS A 230 11.49 5.37 7.26
N SER A 231 12.04 6.56 7.50
CA SER A 231 12.18 7.18 8.82
C SER A 231 11.54 8.58 8.85
N GLY A 232 10.35 8.71 8.29
CA GLY A 232 9.56 9.93 8.28
C GLY A 232 10.31 11.13 7.69
N SER A 233 10.42 12.20 8.47
CA SER A 233 11.08 13.46 8.08
C SER A 233 12.60 13.37 7.96
N ASP A 234 13.22 12.30 8.43
CA ASP A 234 14.68 12.17 8.41
C ASP A 234 15.18 11.62 7.07
N GLY A 235 14.32 10.87 6.36
CA GLY A 235 14.66 10.23 5.10
C GLY A 235 14.42 8.73 5.11
N CYS A 236 15.27 7.97 4.43
CA CYS A 236 15.20 6.51 4.45
C CYS A 236 16.59 5.87 4.30
N MET A 237 16.74 4.68 4.87
CA MET A 237 17.86 3.79 4.59
C MET A 237 17.52 2.90 3.40
N VAL A 238 18.35 2.91 2.37
CA VAL A 238 18.24 2.01 1.21
C VAL A 238 19.34 0.98 1.30
N VAL A 239 18.96 -0.31 1.27
CA VAL A 239 19.90 -1.44 1.24
C VAL A 239 19.71 -2.20 -0.05
N THR A 240 20.77 -2.29 -0.86
CA THR A 240 20.79 -3.04 -2.11
C THR A 240 22.06 -3.87 -2.19
N LYS A 241 21.93 -5.17 -2.44
CA LYS A 241 23.07 -6.10 -2.53
C LYS A 241 24.02 -5.98 -1.30
N GLY A 242 23.44 -5.84 -0.11
CA GLY A 242 24.17 -5.72 1.15
C GLY A 242 24.86 -4.37 1.38
N LYS A 243 24.68 -3.38 0.50
CA LYS A 243 25.21 -2.02 0.68
C LYS A 243 24.11 -1.09 1.20
N GLU A 244 24.41 -0.43 2.30
CA GLU A 244 23.55 0.57 2.93
C GLU A 244 23.88 1.96 2.40
N GLN A 245 22.82 2.72 2.08
CA GLN A 245 22.95 4.12 1.72
C GLN A 245 21.80 4.91 2.32
N TRP A 246 22.14 5.92 3.12
CA TRP A 246 21.16 6.87 3.61
C TRP A 246 20.73 7.85 2.51
N VAL A 247 19.43 8.01 2.33
CA VAL A 247 18.84 8.97 1.40
C VAL A 247 18.04 9.99 2.22
N PRO A 248 18.59 11.20 2.42
CA PRO A 248 17.91 12.24 3.19
C PRO A 248 16.70 12.77 2.41
N THR A 249 15.71 13.26 3.14
CA THR A 249 14.62 14.03 2.53
C THR A 249 14.79 15.53 2.81
N THR A 250 14.07 16.35 2.06
CA THR A 250 13.99 17.79 2.32
C THR A 250 12.97 18.05 3.41
N ALA A 251 13.36 18.82 4.43
CA ALA A 251 12.44 19.21 5.50
C ALA A 251 11.26 20.03 4.93
N ILE A 252 10.05 19.62 5.27
CA ILE A 252 8.80 20.30 4.91
C ILE A 252 8.30 21.05 6.14
N HIS A 253 8.15 22.37 6.06
CA HIS A 253 7.75 23.21 7.18
C HIS A 253 6.24 23.54 7.18
N ASP A 254 5.56 23.35 6.06
CA ASP A 254 4.15 23.60 5.81
C ASP A 254 3.33 22.29 5.75
N VAL A 255 3.61 21.37 6.69
CA VAL A 255 2.88 20.10 6.80
C VAL A 255 1.43 20.37 7.20
N VAL A 256 0.49 19.82 6.42
CA VAL A 256 -0.95 19.94 6.62
C VAL A 256 -1.55 18.62 7.11
N ASP A 257 -1.17 17.51 6.46
CA ASP A 257 -1.73 16.18 6.73
C ASP A 257 -0.74 15.09 6.29
N THR A 258 -0.32 14.21 7.18
CA THR A 258 0.63 13.14 6.87
C THR A 258 -0.04 11.87 6.33
N THR A 259 -1.36 11.89 6.12
CA THR A 259 -2.10 10.76 5.54
C THR A 259 -1.55 10.42 4.15
N ALA A 260 -1.33 9.13 3.90
CA ALA A 260 -0.78 8.59 2.66
C ALA A 260 0.65 9.05 2.27
N ALA A 261 1.41 9.64 3.21
CA ALA A 261 2.83 9.94 2.96
C ALA A 261 3.62 8.68 2.53
N GLY A 262 3.46 7.58 3.26
CA GLY A 262 4.06 6.28 2.94
C GLY A 262 3.55 5.70 1.62
N ASP A 263 2.23 5.75 1.40
CA ASP A 263 1.59 5.19 0.20
C ASP A 263 2.06 5.93 -1.07
N SER A 264 2.13 7.26 -1.01
CA SER A 264 2.62 8.10 -2.10
C SER A 264 4.13 7.93 -2.35
N PHE A 265 4.93 7.79 -1.27
CA PHE A 265 6.33 7.40 -1.39
C PHE A 265 6.46 6.09 -2.15
N ASN A 266 5.72 5.05 -1.75
CA ASN A 266 5.76 3.72 -2.35
C ASN A 266 5.38 3.78 -3.84
N ALA A 267 4.36 4.55 -4.21
CA ALA A 267 3.96 4.75 -5.59
C ALA A 267 5.08 5.36 -6.45
N ALA A 268 5.67 6.47 -5.99
CA ALA A 268 6.73 7.14 -6.72
C ALA A 268 8.02 6.29 -6.76
N TYR A 269 8.32 5.56 -5.68
CA TYR A 269 9.43 4.61 -5.66
C TYR A 269 9.26 3.54 -6.74
N ILE A 270 8.13 2.84 -6.76
CA ILE A 270 7.84 1.78 -7.73
C ILE A 270 7.89 2.34 -9.15
N TYR A 271 7.23 3.47 -9.40
CA TYR A 271 7.23 4.14 -10.70
C TYR A 271 8.64 4.42 -11.21
N LYS A 272 9.48 5.06 -10.39
CA LYS A 272 10.84 5.44 -10.78
C LYS A 272 11.75 4.21 -10.89
N TRP A 273 11.61 3.24 -10.01
CA TRP A 273 12.38 2.01 -10.06
C TRP A 273 12.12 1.19 -11.33
N LEU A 274 10.87 1.11 -11.77
CA LEU A 274 10.53 0.40 -13.03
C LEU A 274 11.26 0.96 -14.25
N SER A 275 11.54 2.26 -14.28
CA SER A 275 12.22 2.92 -15.39
C SER A 275 13.75 2.97 -15.26
N SER A 276 14.26 3.18 -14.04
CA SER A 276 15.69 3.42 -13.78
C SER A 276 16.45 2.19 -13.29
N GLN A 277 15.77 1.26 -12.63
CA GLN A 277 16.37 0.17 -11.86
C GLN A 277 17.37 0.66 -10.78
N ASP A 278 17.26 1.92 -10.38
CA ASP A 278 18.10 2.60 -9.39
C ASP A 278 17.28 2.90 -8.14
N ALA A 279 17.62 2.21 -7.04
CA ALA A 279 16.91 2.32 -5.76
C ALA A 279 17.06 3.71 -5.11
N ILE A 280 18.19 4.40 -5.35
CA ILE A 280 18.43 5.73 -4.79
C ILE A 280 17.58 6.77 -5.52
N GLN A 281 17.57 6.74 -6.86
CA GLN A 281 16.71 7.61 -7.64
C GLN A 281 15.23 7.36 -7.35
N ALA A 282 14.86 6.10 -7.12
CA ALA A 282 13.51 5.71 -6.72
C ALA A 282 13.14 6.29 -5.34
N ALA A 283 14.03 6.23 -4.35
CA ALA A 283 13.82 6.80 -3.02
C ALA A 283 13.68 8.33 -3.06
N LEU A 284 14.50 9.02 -3.86
CA LEU A 284 14.38 10.47 -4.06
C LEU A 284 13.03 10.85 -4.70
N ALA A 285 12.56 10.09 -5.68
CA ALA A 285 11.22 10.27 -6.26
C ALA A 285 10.12 10.04 -5.20
N GLY A 286 10.27 9.01 -4.36
CA GLY A 286 9.40 8.75 -3.22
C GLY A 286 9.32 9.95 -2.26
N HIS A 287 10.45 10.49 -1.85
CA HIS A 287 10.52 11.68 -1.00
C HIS A 287 9.85 12.90 -1.66
N THR A 288 10.06 13.10 -2.97
CA THR A 288 9.48 14.23 -3.70
C THR A 288 7.95 14.18 -3.68
N LEU A 289 7.36 13.02 -3.99
CA LEU A 289 5.91 12.90 -3.99
C LEU A 289 5.33 12.95 -2.56
N ALA A 290 5.92 12.22 -1.61
CA ALA A 290 5.47 12.26 -0.21
C ALA A 290 5.52 13.67 0.37
N GLY A 291 6.62 14.40 0.11
CA GLY A 291 6.76 15.80 0.55
C GLY A 291 5.72 16.75 -0.06
N GLN A 292 5.24 16.47 -1.27
CA GLN A 292 4.14 17.23 -1.85
C GLN A 292 2.79 16.83 -1.26
N VAL A 293 2.55 15.54 -1.05
CA VAL A 293 1.27 15.02 -0.51
C VAL A 293 0.99 15.57 0.88
N ILE A 294 1.97 15.60 1.78
CA ILE A 294 1.77 16.06 3.15
C ILE A 294 1.46 17.57 3.30
N ARG A 295 1.54 18.35 2.22
CA ARG A 295 1.12 19.77 2.18
C ARG A 295 -0.36 19.95 1.90
N HIS A 296 -1.11 18.85 1.71
CA HIS A 296 -2.53 18.89 1.39
C HIS A 296 -3.35 18.04 2.35
N TYR A 297 -4.63 18.36 2.47
CA TYR A 297 -5.56 17.55 3.26
C TYR A 297 -5.98 16.28 2.52
N GLY A 298 -6.02 15.17 3.24
CA GLY A 298 -6.51 13.86 2.77
C GLY A 298 -5.45 13.03 2.05
N ALA A 299 -5.82 11.79 1.75
CA ALA A 299 -4.89 10.80 1.21
C ALA A 299 -4.52 11.03 -0.27
N ILE A 300 -5.45 11.58 -1.06
CA ILE A 300 -5.29 11.81 -2.50
C ILE A 300 -5.38 13.31 -2.77
N ILE A 301 -4.26 13.92 -3.15
CA ILE A 301 -4.18 15.36 -3.46
C ILE A 301 -4.83 15.66 -4.82
N ALA A 302 -5.11 16.94 -5.10
CA ALA A 302 -5.59 17.35 -6.42
C ALA A 302 -4.57 17.00 -7.52
N GLN A 303 -5.07 16.67 -8.72
CA GLN A 303 -4.19 16.19 -9.80
C GLN A 303 -3.20 17.26 -10.27
N ASP A 304 -3.58 18.51 -10.26
CA ASP A 304 -2.74 19.66 -10.61
C ASP A 304 -1.68 19.98 -9.55
N ALA A 305 -1.82 19.44 -8.34
CA ALA A 305 -0.82 19.53 -7.29
C ALA A 305 0.27 18.43 -7.36
N MET A 306 0.15 17.48 -8.30
CA MET A 306 1.15 16.41 -8.47
C MET A 306 2.49 16.98 -8.94
N PRO A 307 3.64 16.58 -8.34
CA PRO A 307 4.95 17.00 -8.82
C PRO A 307 5.35 16.25 -10.10
N THR A 308 6.26 16.83 -10.86
CA THR A 308 6.98 16.11 -11.92
C THR A 308 8.13 15.32 -11.32
N LEU A 309 8.30 14.02 -11.69
CA LEU A 309 9.32 13.09 -11.15
C LEU A 309 10.34 12.68 -12.22
#